data_2b4b25cf9a3e24df001005a81d4af9e3
#
_entry.id   2b4b25cf9a3e24df001005a81d4af9e3
#
_cell.length_a   1.000
_cell.length_b   1.000
_cell.length_c   1.000
_cell.angle_alpha   90.00
_cell.angle_beta   90.00
_cell.angle_gamma   90.00
#
_symmetry.space_group_name_H-M   'P 1'
#
loop_
_entity.id
_entity.type
_entity.pdbx_description
1 polymer ?
#
loop_
_entity_poly.entity_id
_entity_poly.type
_entity_poly.pdbx_seq_one_letter_code
_entity_poly.pdbx_strand_id
1 'polypeptide(L)'
;MIRFLQHSEINPEKWNQAVRNSLSPNVLSEYELLDLLTGDDTWHALVQDDYETVMPLPTRKKGVLKYVYTPFFLPQMGIFHRQELPQYKFDLFLEEVSEHYVLADLLMNEQNTWDWKKGLTPYFVSYALFLHLPYNELYSQFHENTRRNIKAAQKQQSQVTLQEEKVADIIALFRNNRGQGENVHFRDDDYTRLQRVSDYLLEHNLLEVYGVRTAQNELAAGALFVKDGKRRWFWFSGRDNQLSETKPMFLLLDTYIRDHAESDLELDFNGSNNPNVARLYQSFGGTRYPIPFHRVYKNKFWRLLLTIARKGSMQ
;
A
#
# COMPACT_ATOMS: atom_id res chain seq x y z
N MET A 1 29.10 2.46 -6.26
CA MET A 1 29.28 1.83 -4.92
C MET A 1 27.99 2.05 -4.11
N ILE A 2 27.49 1.02 -3.39
CA ILE A 2 26.34 1.17 -2.48
C ILE A 2 26.84 1.74 -1.15
N ARG A 3 26.13 2.71 -0.59
CA ARG A 3 26.42 3.33 0.70
C ARG A 3 25.21 3.20 1.60
N PHE A 4 25.45 2.86 2.85
CA PHE A 4 24.45 2.96 3.90
C PHE A 4 24.46 4.40 4.45
N LEU A 5 23.31 5.06 4.43
CA LEU A 5 23.13 6.41 4.97
C LEU A 5 22.18 6.35 6.18
N GLN A 6 22.58 6.99 7.26
CA GLN A 6 21.64 7.30 8.34
C GLN A 6 20.67 8.38 7.89
N HIS A 7 19.52 8.49 8.55
CA HIS A 7 18.46 9.42 8.19
C HIS A 7 18.98 10.87 7.98
N SER A 8 19.79 11.37 8.89
CA SER A 8 20.38 12.71 8.85
C SER A 8 21.37 12.96 7.69
N GLU A 9 21.83 11.90 7.02
CA GLU A 9 22.78 11.98 5.91
C GLU A 9 22.07 11.94 4.54
N ILE A 10 20.75 11.66 4.54
CA ILE A 10 19.96 11.54 3.32
C ILE A 10 19.65 12.95 2.80
N ASN A 11 19.91 13.20 1.52
CA ASN A 11 19.48 14.43 0.86
C ASN A 11 18.03 14.26 0.36
N PRO A 12 17.04 15.00 0.93
CA PRO A 12 15.62 14.81 0.60
C PRO A 12 15.30 15.06 -0.87
N GLU A 13 15.89 16.08 -1.49
CA GLU A 13 15.60 16.42 -2.89
C GLU A 13 16.07 15.30 -3.84
N LYS A 14 17.33 14.82 -3.65
CA LYS A 14 17.89 13.74 -4.45
C LYS A 14 17.12 12.43 -4.23
N TRP A 15 16.71 12.17 -2.98
CA TRP A 15 15.89 11.01 -2.62
C TRP A 15 14.56 11.04 -3.36
N ASN A 16 13.79 12.12 -3.23
CA ASN A 16 12.49 12.29 -3.86
C ASN A 16 12.59 12.19 -5.39
N GLN A 17 13.63 12.80 -5.98
CA GLN A 17 13.89 12.70 -7.41
C GLN A 17 14.20 11.26 -7.85
N ALA A 18 14.96 10.50 -7.05
CA ALA A 18 15.25 9.10 -7.35
C ALA A 18 13.98 8.24 -7.33
N VAL A 19 13.13 8.41 -6.32
CA VAL A 19 11.85 7.70 -6.19
C VAL A 19 10.91 8.05 -7.35
N ARG A 20 10.70 9.34 -7.62
CA ARG A 20 9.77 9.81 -8.69
C ARG A 20 10.18 9.37 -10.08
N ASN A 21 11.48 9.31 -10.36
CA ASN A 21 12.03 8.95 -11.68
C ASN A 21 12.29 7.44 -11.82
N SER A 22 11.93 6.62 -10.85
CA SER A 22 12.09 5.18 -10.91
C SER A 22 11.07 4.53 -11.85
N LEU A 23 11.32 3.28 -12.22
CA LEU A 23 10.38 2.47 -13.02
C LEU A 23 9.08 2.14 -12.26
N SER A 24 9.12 2.18 -10.93
CA SER A 24 7.95 1.97 -10.07
C SER A 24 7.93 3.08 -9.01
N PRO A 25 7.55 4.31 -9.37
CA PRO A 25 7.43 5.39 -8.42
C PRO A 25 6.41 5.05 -7.34
N ASN A 26 6.64 5.59 -6.15
CA ASN A 26 5.70 5.48 -5.04
C ASN A 26 5.81 6.73 -4.18
N VAL A 27 4.85 7.62 -4.30
CA VAL A 27 4.82 8.88 -3.57
C VAL A 27 4.93 8.69 -2.05
N LEU A 28 4.34 7.61 -1.52
CA LEU A 28 4.43 7.26 -0.10
C LEU A 28 5.86 6.84 0.35
N SER A 29 6.78 6.67 -0.59
CA SER A 29 8.20 6.43 -0.33
C SER A 29 9.07 7.69 -0.49
N GLU A 30 8.46 8.85 -0.70
CA GLU A 30 9.17 10.13 -0.63
C GLU A 30 9.59 10.47 0.80
N TYR A 31 10.59 11.29 0.96
CA TYR A 31 11.28 11.53 2.22
C TYR A 31 10.31 11.93 3.34
N GLU A 32 9.51 12.96 3.11
CA GLU A 32 8.57 13.52 4.07
C GLU A 32 7.47 12.52 4.46
N LEU A 33 6.99 11.74 3.49
CA LEU A 33 5.96 10.72 3.72
C LEU A 33 6.52 9.49 4.43
N LEU A 34 7.77 9.10 4.15
CA LEU A 34 8.44 8.06 4.94
C LEU A 34 8.64 8.50 6.39
N ASP A 35 8.98 9.76 6.65
CA ASP A 35 9.09 10.30 8.01
C ASP A 35 7.76 10.22 8.74
N LEU A 36 6.67 10.63 8.09
CA LEU A 36 5.32 10.54 8.67
C LEU A 36 4.90 9.09 8.93
N LEU A 37 5.21 8.16 8.02
CA LEU A 37 4.86 6.74 8.15
C LEU A 37 5.68 6.01 9.20
N THR A 38 6.95 6.40 9.40
CA THR A 38 7.88 5.69 10.29
C THR A 38 8.11 6.41 11.60
N GLY A 39 7.96 7.74 11.63
CA GLY A 39 8.39 8.64 12.68
C GLY A 39 9.86 9.04 12.48
N ASP A 40 10.24 10.15 13.12
CA ASP A 40 11.55 10.77 12.97
C ASP A 40 12.69 9.78 13.27
N ASP A 41 13.74 9.78 12.46
CA ASP A 41 14.94 8.97 12.57
C ASP A 41 14.73 7.45 12.69
N THR A 42 13.59 6.96 12.23
CA THR A 42 13.28 5.53 12.29
C THR A 42 13.54 4.80 10.97
N TRP A 43 14.06 5.47 9.96
CA TRP A 43 14.49 4.83 8.73
C TRP A 43 15.88 5.27 8.28
N HIS A 44 16.55 4.41 7.52
CA HIS A 44 17.84 4.61 6.89
C HIS A 44 17.71 4.33 5.41
N ALA A 45 18.78 4.52 4.66
CA ALA A 45 18.78 4.27 3.22
C ALA A 45 20.01 3.50 2.75
N LEU A 46 19.82 2.70 1.70
CA LEU A 46 20.91 2.31 0.82
C LEU A 46 20.84 3.18 -0.43
N VAL A 47 21.98 3.76 -0.79
CA VAL A 47 22.09 4.66 -1.94
C VAL A 47 23.26 4.22 -2.81
N GLN A 48 22.99 3.96 -4.08
CA GLN A 48 24.04 3.69 -5.06
C GLN A 48 24.40 4.97 -5.80
N ASP A 49 25.70 5.20 -5.90
CA ASP A 49 26.33 6.33 -6.59
C ASP A 49 25.74 7.68 -6.11
N ASP A 50 25.32 8.57 -6.97
CA ASP A 50 24.66 9.82 -6.59
C ASP A 50 23.13 9.71 -6.70
N TYR A 51 22.52 8.80 -5.91
CA TYR A 51 21.07 8.51 -5.89
C TYR A 51 20.51 7.96 -7.22
N GLU A 52 21.34 7.28 -8.01
CA GLU A 52 20.84 6.59 -9.21
C GLU A 52 19.89 5.43 -8.87
N THR A 53 20.18 4.75 -7.76
CA THR A 53 19.37 3.67 -7.21
C THR A 53 19.31 3.83 -5.70
N VAL A 54 18.10 3.76 -5.14
CA VAL A 54 17.89 3.96 -3.70
C VAL A 54 16.96 2.91 -3.12
N MET A 55 17.14 2.59 -1.83
CA MET A 55 16.30 1.64 -1.10
C MET A 55 16.04 2.16 0.32
N PRO A 56 14.78 2.39 0.73
CA PRO A 56 14.46 2.77 2.10
C PRO A 56 14.56 1.57 3.03
N LEU A 57 14.99 1.82 4.25
CA LEU A 57 15.14 0.83 5.31
C LEU A 57 14.42 1.30 6.58
N PRO A 58 13.06 1.31 6.59
CA PRO A 58 12.30 1.61 7.80
C PRO A 58 12.64 0.62 8.91
N THR A 59 12.88 1.12 10.13
CA THR A 59 13.40 0.30 11.22
C THR A 59 12.51 0.31 12.44
N ARG A 60 12.48 -0.82 13.14
CA ARG A 60 11.89 -0.95 14.48
C ARG A 60 12.86 -1.64 15.42
N LYS A 61 12.66 -1.41 16.72
CA LYS A 61 13.37 -2.12 17.78
C LYS A 61 12.43 -3.07 18.51
N LYS A 62 12.89 -4.29 18.78
CA LYS A 62 12.25 -5.23 19.71
C LYS A 62 13.29 -5.67 20.73
N GLY A 63 13.21 -5.09 21.93
CA GLY A 63 14.32 -5.19 22.90
C GLY A 63 15.59 -4.55 22.33
N VAL A 64 16.67 -5.30 22.29
CA VAL A 64 17.97 -4.86 21.74
C VAL A 64 18.10 -5.06 20.23
N LEU A 65 17.16 -5.77 19.59
CA LEU A 65 17.25 -6.09 18.18
C LEU A 65 16.64 -4.98 17.33
N LYS A 66 17.43 -4.46 16.40
CA LYS A 66 16.99 -3.53 15.35
C LYS A 66 16.76 -4.32 14.07
N TYR A 67 15.59 -4.13 13.43
CA TYR A 67 15.21 -4.83 12.21
C TYR A 67 14.50 -3.93 11.23
N VAL A 68 14.57 -4.26 9.93
CA VAL A 68 13.82 -3.55 8.87
C VAL A 68 12.43 -4.18 8.75
N TYR A 69 11.43 -3.33 8.56
CA TYR A 69 10.03 -3.73 8.34
C TYR A 69 9.37 -2.86 7.26
N THR A 70 8.26 -3.31 6.71
CA THR A 70 7.41 -2.45 5.89
C THR A 70 6.40 -1.73 6.79
N PRO A 71 6.37 -0.37 6.82
CA PRO A 71 5.41 0.38 7.61
C PRO A 71 3.97 0.05 7.24
N PHE A 72 3.04 0.15 8.21
CA PHE A 72 1.62 0.16 7.87
C PHE A 72 1.33 1.32 6.93
N PHE A 73 0.38 1.12 6.03
CA PHE A 73 -0.04 2.09 5.02
C PHE A 73 1.00 2.40 3.93
N LEU A 74 2.17 1.75 3.92
CA LEU A 74 3.07 1.72 2.77
C LEU A 74 2.76 0.48 1.92
N PRO A 75 2.17 0.63 0.73
CA PRO A 75 1.71 -0.51 -0.08
C PRO A 75 2.83 -1.46 -0.46
N GLN A 76 3.95 -0.89 -0.84
CA GLN A 76 5.18 -1.56 -1.23
C GLN A 76 6.35 -0.59 -1.10
N MET A 77 7.53 -1.15 -0.97
CA MET A 77 8.79 -0.40 -0.97
C MET A 77 9.79 -1.10 -1.90
N GLY A 78 11.03 -1.23 -1.53
CA GLY A 78 12.04 -1.97 -2.29
C GLY A 78 13.09 -1.06 -2.89
N ILE A 79 13.67 -1.48 -3.98
CA ILE A 79 14.73 -0.76 -4.66
C ILE A 79 14.11 0.10 -5.76
N PHE A 80 14.30 1.42 -5.68
CA PHE A 80 13.88 2.37 -6.69
C PHE A 80 15.03 2.62 -7.65
N HIS A 81 14.81 2.34 -8.95
CA HIS A 81 15.81 2.42 -10.00
C HIS A 81 15.19 2.89 -11.31
N ARG A 82 15.97 3.59 -12.14
CA ARG A 82 15.51 4.19 -13.40
C ARG A 82 15.58 3.24 -14.60
N GLN A 83 16.42 2.22 -14.50
CA GLN A 83 16.64 1.23 -15.54
C GLN A 83 16.50 -0.17 -14.94
N GLU A 84 16.25 -1.19 -15.77
CA GLU A 84 16.17 -2.57 -15.29
C GLU A 84 17.36 -2.91 -14.38
N LEU A 85 17.06 -3.45 -13.19
CA LEU A 85 18.04 -3.79 -12.18
C LEU A 85 18.55 -5.22 -12.42
N PRO A 86 19.83 -5.41 -12.81
CA PRO A 86 20.36 -6.74 -12.96
C PRO A 86 20.38 -7.51 -11.65
N GLN A 87 20.19 -8.82 -11.72
CA GLN A 87 20.18 -9.73 -10.57
C GLN A 87 21.32 -9.47 -9.58
N TYR A 88 22.56 -9.38 -10.07
CA TYR A 88 23.72 -9.18 -9.18
C TYR A 88 23.66 -7.87 -8.38
N LYS A 89 23.10 -6.79 -8.97
CA LYS A 89 22.92 -5.53 -8.24
C LYS A 89 21.86 -5.67 -7.16
N PHE A 90 20.77 -6.36 -7.47
CA PHE A 90 19.75 -6.68 -6.47
C PHE A 90 20.34 -7.46 -5.29
N ASP A 91 21.14 -8.48 -5.57
CA ASP A 91 21.81 -9.29 -4.55
C ASP A 91 22.73 -8.44 -3.66
N LEU A 92 23.49 -7.50 -4.26
CA LEU A 92 24.37 -6.59 -3.53
C LEU A 92 23.57 -5.68 -2.55
N PHE A 93 22.37 -5.22 -2.94
CA PHE A 93 21.51 -4.47 -2.01
C PHE A 93 21.06 -5.33 -0.84
N LEU A 94 20.66 -6.57 -1.07
CA LEU A 94 20.26 -7.48 0.00
C LEU A 94 21.43 -7.90 0.90
N GLU A 95 22.62 -8.08 0.34
CA GLU A 95 23.85 -8.31 1.10
C GLU A 95 24.13 -7.12 2.02
N GLU A 96 24.09 -5.90 1.51
CA GLU A 96 24.29 -4.69 2.29
C GLU A 96 23.25 -4.54 3.42
N VAL A 97 21.97 -4.87 3.18
CA VAL A 97 20.95 -4.95 4.24
C VAL A 97 21.38 -5.91 5.34
N SER A 98 21.91 -7.09 4.99
CA SER A 98 22.31 -8.11 5.97
C SER A 98 23.53 -7.71 6.80
N GLU A 99 24.38 -6.81 6.34
CA GLU A 99 25.50 -6.28 7.11
C GLU A 99 25.03 -5.39 8.27
N HIS A 100 23.96 -4.62 8.06
CA HIS A 100 23.45 -3.62 9.02
C HIS A 100 22.36 -4.15 9.95
N TYR A 101 21.57 -5.17 9.53
CA TYR A 101 20.41 -5.64 10.27
C TYR A 101 20.38 -7.15 10.45
N VAL A 102 19.96 -7.59 11.64
CA VAL A 102 19.81 -9.03 11.94
C VAL A 102 18.66 -9.67 11.20
N LEU A 103 17.65 -8.87 10.84
CA LEU A 103 16.45 -9.27 10.11
C LEU A 103 15.95 -8.08 9.27
N ALA A 104 15.52 -8.36 8.06
CA ALA A 104 14.74 -7.43 7.25
C ALA A 104 13.56 -8.16 6.60
N ASP A 105 12.36 -7.63 6.82
CA ASP A 105 11.13 -8.04 6.16
C ASP A 105 10.76 -6.97 5.13
N LEU A 106 10.97 -7.28 3.84
CA LEU A 106 10.93 -6.34 2.72
C LEU A 106 9.77 -6.70 1.78
N LEU A 107 8.73 -5.88 1.79
CA LEU A 107 7.69 -5.93 0.76
C LEU A 107 8.17 -5.09 -0.42
N MET A 108 8.57 -5.75 -1.51
CA MET A 108 9.21 -5.10 -2.66
C MET A 108 8.17 -4.53 -3.62
N ASN A 109 8.59 -3.69 -4.55
CA ASN A 109 7.73 -3.25 -5.64
C ASN A 109 7.76 -4.26 -6.80
N GLU A 110 6.83 -4.13 -7.74
CA GLU A 110 6.67 -5.05 -8.86
C GLU A 110 7.84 -5.08 -9.84
N GLN A 111 8.71 -4.06 -9.84
CA GLN A 111 9.92 -4.02 -10.67
C GLN A 111 11.10 -4.76 -10.04
N ASN A 112 11.00 -5.13 -8.78
CA ASN A 112 12.00 -5.93 -8.09
C ASN A 112 11.73 -7.44 -8.26
N THR A 113 11.43 -7.85 -9.48
CA THR A 113 11.15 -9.23 -9.87
C THR A 113 12.43 -10.04 -9.91
N TRP A 114 12.96 -10.34 -8.75
CA TRP A 114 14.05 -11.28 -8.66
C TRP A 114 13.53 -12.72 -8.74
N ASP A 115 14.36 -13.64 -9.19
CA ASP A 115 14.12 -15.02 -9.56
C ASP A 115 13.24 -15.83 -8.58
N TRP A 116 12.00 -15.41 -8.43
CA TRP A 116 10.96 -16.10 -7.67
C TRP A 116 10.58 -17.45 -8.32
N LYS A 117 11.01 -17.69 -9.58
CA LYS A 117 10.91 -18.99 -10.25
C LYS A 117 11.66 -20.10 -9.50
N LYS A 118 12.61 -19.75 -8.63
CA LYS A 118 13.29 -20.72 -7.74
C LYS A 118 12.46 -21.13 -6.53
N GLY A 119 11.23 -20.66 -6.38
CA GLY A 119 10.29 -21.13 -5.35
C GLY A 119 10.64 -20.75 -3.91
N LEU A 120 11.54 -19.81 -3.69
CA LEU A 120 12.08 -19.48 -2.38
C LEU A 120 11.48 -18.22 -1.75
N THR A 121 10.69 -17.45 -2.50
CA THR A 121 10.18 -16.15 -2.06
C THR A 121 8.67 -16.17 -1.97
N PRO A 122 8.08 -16.04 -0.78
CA PRO A 122 6.66 -15.79 -0.66
C PRO A 122 6.33 -14.45 -1.33
N TYR A 123 5.16 -14.36 -1.92
CA TYR A 123 4.67 -13.12 -2.50
C TYR A 123 3.31 -12.78 -1.94
N PHE A 124 3.06 -11.48 -1.83
CA PHE A 124 1.73 -10.95 -1.65
C PHE A 124 1.09 -10.72 -3.01
N VAL A 125 -0.21 -10.54 -3.02
CA VAL A 125 -0.95 -10.36 -4.26
C VAL A 125 -1.60 -9.00 -4.24
N SER A 126 -1.43 -8.22 -5.31
CA SER A 126 -2.23 -7.04 -5.59
C SER A 126 -3.09 -7.22 -6.85
N TYR A 127 -3.96 -6.28 -7.07
CA TYR A 127 -4.88 -6.23 -8.19
C TYR A 127 -4.89 -4.81 -8.74
N ALA A 128 -4.77 -4.67 -10.06
CA ALA A 128 -4.81 -3.39 -10.73
C ALA A 128 -5.81 -3.41 -11.89
N LEU A 129 -6.48 -2.29 -12.13
CA LEU A 129 -7.43 -2.08 -13.21
C LEU A 129 -6.99 -0.87 -14.02
N PHE A 130 -6.68 -1.06 -15.31
CA PHE A 130 -6.42 0.05 -16.23
C PHE A 130 -7.73 0.73 -16.65
N LEU A 131 -7.76 2.05 -16.52
CA LEU A 131 -8.98 2.85 -16.73
C LEU A 131 -9.06 3.49 -18.11
N HIS A 132 -8.28 3.02 -19.10
CA HIS A 132 -8.19 3.59 -20.44
C HIS A 132 -9.42 3.34 -21.31
N LEU A 133 -10.25 2.36 -20.97
CA LEU A 133 -11.46 2.03 -21.72
C LEU A 133 -12.64 2.95 -21.32
N PRO A 134 -13.62 3.14 -22.22
CA PRO A 134 -14.90 3.74 -21.86
C PRO A 134 -15.56 2.99 -20.70
N TYR A 135 -16.25 3.72 -19.83
CA TYR A 135 -16.88 3.13 -18.65
C TYR A 135 -17.78 1.92 -18.98
N ASN A 136 -18.55 1.99 -20.07
CA ASN A 136 -19.43 0.88 -20.45
C ASN A 136 -18.65 -0.41 -20.74
N GLU A 137 -17.44 -0.30 -21.30
CA GLU A 137 -16.58 -1.45 -21.57
C GLU A 137 -15.98 -1.99 -20.27
N LEU A 138 -15.49 -1.11 -19.37
CA LEU A 138 -15.05 -1.49 -18.04
C LEU A 138 -16.17 -2.19 -17.25
N TYR A 139 -17.37 -1.60 -17.23
CA TYR A 139 -18.53 -2.16 -16.54
C TYR A 139 -18.93 -3.54 -17.10
N SER A 140 -18.78 -3.76 -18.40
CA SER A 140 -19.07 -5.06 -19.02
C SER A 140 -18.18 -6.18 -18.52
N GLN A 141 -16.94 -5.85 -18.10
CA GLN A 141 -15.95 -6.79 -17.55
C GLN A 141 -16.20 -7.13 -16.07
N PHE A 142 -17.05 -6.34 -15.37
CA PHE A 142 -17.39 -6.66 -13.99
C PHE A 142 -18.16 -7.98 -13.88
N HIS A 143 -17.90 -8.74 -12.83
CA HIS A 143 -18.67 -9.95 -12.57
C HIS A 143 -20.17 -9.64 -12.43
N GLU A 144 -21.01 -10.55 -12.83
CA GLU A 144 -22.48 -10.38 -12.79
C GLU A 144 -22.97 -9.98 -11.40
N ASN A 145 -22.45 -10.62 -10.35
CA ASN A 145 -22.79 -10.31 -8.97
C ASN A 145 -22.43 -8.86 -8.59
N THR A 146 -21.30 -8.34 -9.07
CA THR A 146 -20.87 -6.95 -8.85
C THR A 146 -21.83 -5.98 -9.52
N ARG A 147 -22.17 -6.21 -10.78
CA ARG A 147 -23.16 -5.40 -11.52
C ARG A 147 -24.54 -5.42 -10.82
N ARG A 148 -24.95 -6.57 -10.28
CA ARG A 148 -26.19 -6.70 -9.52
C ARG A 148 -26.14 -5.91 -8.20
N ASN A 149 -25.02 -5.94 -7.47
CA ASN A 149 -24.84 -5.17 -6.24
C ASN A 149 -24.79 -3.65 -6.51
N ILE A 150 -24.14 -3.21 -7.58
CA ILE A 150 -24.14 -1.81 -8.01
C ILE A 150 -25.58 -1.33 -8.29
N LYS A 151 -26.35 -2.09 -9.10
CA LYS A 151 -27.76 -1.77 -9.37
C LYS A 151 -28.60 -1.74 -8.10
N ALA A 152 -28.35 -2.61 -7.15
CA ALA A 152 -29.04 -2.63 -5.86
C ALA A 152 -28.68 -1.37 -5.04
N ALA A 153 -27.42 -0.98 -4.99
CA ALA A 153 -26.98 0.23 -4.30
C ALA A 153 -27.58 1.50 -4.90
N GLN A 154 -27.61 1.60 -6.22
CA GLN A 154 -28.22 2.74 -6.94
C GLN A 154 -29.72 2.93 -6.61
N LYS A 155 -30.45 1.84 -6.32
CA LYS A 155 -31.87 1.90 -5.93
C LYS A 155 -32.08 2.43 -4.49
N GLN A 156 -31.04 2.44 -3.64
CA GLN A 156 -31.13 2.88 -2.26
C GLN A 156 -31.07 4.41 -2.08
N GLN A 157 -31.03 5.16 -3.19
CA GLN A 157 -30.92 6.64 -3.17
C GLN A 157 -29.69 7.15 -2.39
N SER A 158 -28.66 6.31 -2.25
CA SER A 158 -27.39 6.71 -1.66
C SER A 158 -26.65 7.66 -2.60
N GLN A 159 -25.95 8.63 -2.02
CA GLN A 159 -25.17 9.62 -2.77
C GLN A 159 -23.68 9.37 -2.57
N VAL A 160 -22.93 9.50 -3.64
CA VAL A 160 -21.46 9.49 -3.56
C VAL A 160 -20.98 10.93 -3.45
N THR A 161 -20.12 11.18 -2.46
CA THR A 161 -19.49 12.48 -2.21
C THR A 161 -18.01 12.43 -2.60
N LEU A 162 -17.50 13.52 -3.14
CA LEU A 162 -16.07 13.68 -3.45
C LEU A 162 -15.52 14.87 -2.67
N GLN A 163 -14.46 14.66 -1.88
CA GLN A 163 -13.78 15.66 -1.04
C GLN A 163 -14.69 16.35 0.01
N GLU A 164 -15.81 15.77 0.35
CA GLU A 164 -16.74 16.31 1.35
C GLU A 164 -16.58 15.64 2.72
N GLU A 165 -16.04 14.42 2.74
CA GLU A 165 -15.90 13.64 3.97
C GLU A 165 -14.57 13.95 4.67
N LYS A 166 -14.60 13.93 6.01
CA LYS A 166 -13.37 14.02 6.80
C LYS A 166 -12.67 12.67 6.85
N VAL A 167 -11.37 12.66 6.66
CA VAL A 167 -10.55 11.45 6.82
C VAL A 167 -10.78 10.77 8.17
N ALA A 168 -10.91 11.56 9.25
CA ALA A 168 -11.17 11.07 10.59
C ALA A 168 -12.47 10.24 10.68
N ASP A 169 -13.53 10.61 9.95
CA ASP A 169 -14.79 9.88 9.93
C ASP A 169 -14.64 8.52 9.23
N ILE A 170 -13.85 8.46 8.14
CA ILE A 170 -13.54 7.20 7.45
C ILE A 170 -12.67 6.29 8.34
N ILE A 171 -11.71 6.86 9.06
CA ILE A 171 -10.91 6.12 10.05
C ILE A 171 -11.82 5.58 11.16
N ALA A 172 -12.75 6.38 11.65
CA ALA A 172 -13.72 5.96 12.68
C ALA A 172 -14.62 4.81 12.19
N LEU A 173 -15.13 4.88 10.95
CA LEU A 173 -15.87 3.78 10.33
C LEU A 173 -15.04 2.49 10.31
N PHE A 174 -13.77 2.55 9.91
CA PHE A 174 -12.91 1.38 9.92
C PHE A 174 -12.69 0.84 11.34
N ARG A 175 -12.33 1.72 12.30
CA ARG A 175 -12.08 1.34 13.70
C ARG A 175 -13.28 0.66 14.36
N ASN A 176 -14.47 1.21 14.14
CA ASN A 176 -15.70 0.73 14.76
C ASN A 176 -16.23 -0.58 14.14
N ASN A 177 -15.73 -0.94 12.97
CA ASN A 177 -16.20 -2.11 12.23
C ASN A 177 -15.06 -3.12 11.99
N ARG A 178 -14.38 -3.04 10.84
CA ARG A 178 -13.32 -3.99 10.48
C ARG A 178 -12.13 -3.94 11.44
N GLY A 179 -11.82 -2.78 11.99
CA GLY A 179 -10.73 -2.57 12.94
C GLY A 179 -10.87 -3.37 14.25
N GLN A 180 -12.09 -3.85 14.58
CA GLN A 180 -12.37 -4.73 15.72
C GLN A 180 -12.08 -6.22 15.40
N GLY A 181 -11.71 -6.55 14.16
CA GLY A 181 -11.48 -7.93 13.75
C GLY A 181 -10.19 -8.51 14.31
N GLU A 182 -10.18 -9.80 14.65
CA GLU A 182 -9.05 -10.54 15.25
C GLU A 182 -7.75 -10.44 14.45
N ASN A 183 -7.81 -10.17 13.14
CA ASN A 183 -6.65 -10.07 12.26
C ASN A 183 -6.19 -8.63 12.00
N VAL A 184 -6.73 -7.64 12.71
CA VAL A 184 -6.34 -6.24 12.61
C VAL A 184 -5.62 -5.84 13.89
N HIS A 185 -4.35 -5.46 13.77
CA HIS A 185 -3.48 -5.17 14.90
C HIS A 185 -2.99 -3.72 14.91
N PHE A 186 -3.80 -2.78 14.38
CA PHE A 186 -3.48 -1.36 14.43
C PHE A 186 -3.68 -0.81 15.83
N ARG A 187 -2.71 -0.03 16.28
CA ARG A 187 -2.75 0.73 17.54
C ARG A 187 -3.20 2.17 17.29
N ASP A 188 -3.51 2.90 18.33
CA ASP A 188 -3.91 4.31 18.21
C ASP A 188 -2.86 5.17 17.50
N ASP A 189 -1.58 4.91 17.74
CA ASP A 189 -0.48 5.57 17.03
C ASP A 189 -0.51 5.32 15.51
N ASP A 190 -0.94 4.13 15.07
CA ASP A 190 -1.01 3.81 13.64
C ASP A 190 -2.13 4.63 12.98
N TYR A 191 -3.28 4.80 13.65
CA TYR A 191 -4.36 5.66 13.15
C TYR A 191 -3.97 7.15 13.18
N THR A 192 -3.21 7.58 14.18
CA THR A 192 -2.67 8.94 14.25
C THR A 192 -1.70 9.21 13.09
N ARG A 193 -0.85 8.23 12.74
CA ARG A 193 0.02 8.33 11.56
C ARG A 193 -0.79 8.38 10.27
N LEU A 194 -1.79 7.51 10.13
CA LEU A 194 -2.68 7.53 8.96
C LEU A 194 -3.33 8.90 8.77
N GLN A 195 -3.82 9.52 9.86
CA GLN A 195 -4.40 10.86 9.80
C GLN A 195 -3.35 11.89 9.33
N ARG A 196 -2.15 11.92 9.92
CA ARG A 196 -1.09 12.87 9.56
C ARG A 196 -0.63 12.73 8.10
N VAL A 197 -0.46 11.48 7.64
CA VAL A 197 -0.12 11.20 6.23
C VAL A 197 -1.24 11.69 5.32
N SER A 198 -2.50 11.45 5.69
CA SER A 198 -3.66 11.90 4.91
C SER A 198 -3.75 13.43 4.85
N ASP A 199 -3.49 14.12 5.97
CA ASP A 199 -3.49 15.59 6.02
C ASP A 199 -2.41 16.16 5.08
N TYR A 200 -1.20 15.61 5.13
CA TYR A 200 -0.12 15.98 4.21
C TYR A 200 -0.52 15.75 2.74
N LEU A 201 -1.07 14.59 2.44
CA LEU A 201 -1.50 14.25 1.07
C LEU A 201 -2.62 15.16 0.57
N LEU A 202 -3.57 15.57 1.44
CA LEU A 202 -4.62 16.54 1.13
C LEU A 202 -4.04 17.91 0.82
N GLU A 203 -3.12 18.40 1.67
CA GLU A 203 -2.45 19.69 1.54
C GLU A 203 -1.69 19.81 0.22
N HIS A 204 -1.11 18.69 -0.26
CA HIS A 204 -0.37 18.61 -1.51
C HIS A 204 -1.22 18.16 -2.72
N ASN A 205 -2.56 18.09 -2.56
CA ASN A 205 -3.48 17.61 -3.61
C ASN A 205 -3.12 16.20 -4.14
N LEU A 206 -2.64 15.32 -3.26
CA LEU A 206 -2.25 13.94 -3.55
C LEU A 206 -3.26 12.90 -3.03
N LEU A 207 -4.39 13.33 -2.44
CA LEU A 207 -5.43 12.45 -1.91
C LEU A 207 -6.79 12.80 -2.50
N GLU A 208 -7.53 11.78 -2.90
CA GLU A 208 -8.96 11.86 -3.20
C GLU A 208 -9.74 11.12 -2.13
N VAL A 209 -10.78 11.77 -1.60
CA VAL A 209 -11.62 11.25 -0.53
C VAL A 209 -13.02 11.04 -1.06
N TYR A 210 -13.44 9.80 -1.18
CA TYR A 210 -14.79 9.42 -1.60
C TYR A 210 -15.59 8.91 -0.42
N GLY A 211 -16.84 9.36 -0.33
CA GLY A 211 -17.82 8.89 0.64
C GLY A 211 -19.08 8.36 0.00
N VAL A 212 -19.85 7.57 0.72
CA VAL A 212 -21.21 7.17 0.35
C VAL A 212 -22.12 7.46 1.52
N ARG A 213 -23.10 8.34 1.30
CA ARG A 213 -24.13 8.67 2.28
C ARG A 213 -25.47 8.03 1.91
N THR A 214 -26.17 7.53 2.89
CA THR A 214 -27.55 7.05 2.73
C THR A 214 -28.50 8.20 2.45
N ALA A 215 -29.74 7.89 2.06
CA ALA A 215 -30.82 8.89 1.92
C ALA A 215 -31.09 9.68 3.22
N GLN A 216 -30.72 9.13 4.39
CA GLN A 216 -30.80 9.77 5.71
C GLN A 216 -29.55 10.58 6.07
N ASN A 217 -28.64 10.75 5.11
CA ASN A 217 -27.36 11.46 5.26
C ASN A 217 -26.35 10.80 6.22
N GLU A 218 -26.47 9.50 6.46
CA GLU A 218 -25.52 8.74 7.28
C GLU A 218 -24.34 8.27 6.40
N LEU A 219 -23.11 8.39 6.87
CA LEU A 219 -21.93 7.91 6.17
C LEU A 219 -21.83 6.38 6.21
N ALA A 220 -22.18 5.71 5.11
CA ALA A 220 -22.21 4.26 5.02
C ALA A 220 -20.86 3.65 4.63
N ALA A 221 -20.05 4.37 3.86
CA ALA A 221 -18.68 3.97 3.50
C ALA A 221 -17.85 5.19 3.10
N GLY A 222 -16.54 5.04 3.18
CA GLY A 222 -15.59 6.02 2.66
C GLY A 222 -14.29 5.36 2.25
N ALA A 223 -13.58 5.99 1.32
CA ALA A 223 -12.30 5.52 0.82
C ALA A 223 -11.35 6.67 0.52
N LEU A 224 -10.08 6.39 0.70
CA LEU A 224 -8.96 7.27 0.43
C LEU A 224 -8.18 6.70 -0.76
N PHE A 225 -8.02 7.53 -1.80
CA PHE A 225 -7.26 7.17 -2.99
C PHE A 225 -6.03 8.08 -3.10
N VAL A 226 -4.83 7.50 -3.02
CA VAL A 226 -3.59 8.27 -3.17
C VAL A 226 -3.26 8.41 -4.65
N LYS A 227 -2.98 9.63 -5.07
CA LYS A 227 -2.55 9.97 -6.44
C LYS A 227 -1.03 9.84 -6.55
N ASP A 228 -0.58 8.95 -7.41
CA ASP A 228 0.83 8.65 -7.61
C ASP A 228 1.13 8.56 -9.11
N GLY A 229 1.39 9.68 -9.74
CA GLY A 229 1.52 9.76 -11.19
C GLY A 229 0.27 9.23 -11.90
N LYS A 230 0.45 8.15 -12.68
CA LYS A 230 -0.64 7.45 -13.35
C LYS A 230 -1.36 6.44 -12.45
N ARG A 231 -0.77 6.05 -11.32
CA ARG A 231 -1.35 5.10 -10.38
C ARG A 231 -2.27 5.80 -9.39
N ARG A 232 -3.35 5.13 -9.04
CA ARG A 232 -4.30 5.51 -7.99
C ARG A 232 -4.38 4.37 -7.02
N TRP A 233 -3.84 4.56 -5.80
CA TRP A 233 -3.90 3.55 -4.77
C TRP A 233 -5.24 3.61 -4.05
N PHE A 234 -6.05 2.57 -4.11
CA PHE A 234 -7.17 2.38 -3.18
C PHE A 234 -6.58 2.09 -1.80
N TRP A 235 -6.18 3.15 -1.12
CA TRP A 235 -5.20 3.11 -0.04
C TRP A 235 -5.78 2.70 1.31
N PHE A 236 -6.93 3.29 1.68
CA PHE A 236 -7.61 2.99 2.92
C PHE A 236 -9.11 3.12 2.74
N SER A 237 -9.92 2.33 3.47
CA SER A 237 -11.38 2.41 3.40
C SER A 237 -12.03 1.92 4.67
N GLY A 238 -13.16 2.56 5.03
CA GLY A 238 -14.05 2.15 6.10
C GLY A 238 -15.48 1.98 5.60
N ARG A 239 -16.24 1.10 6.23
CA ARG A 239 -17.68 0.98 5.98
C ARG A 239 -18.40 0.68 7.28
N ASP A 240 -19.65 1.11 7.36
CA ASP A 240 -20.55 0.69 8.41
C ASP A 240 -21.12 -0.70 8.10
N ASN A 241 -20.95 -1.65 9.03
CA ASN A 241 -21.46 -3.00 8.86
C ASN A 241 -23.01 -3.05 9.01
N GLN A 242 -23.61 -2.14 9.77
CA GLN A 242 -25.07 -2.04 9.94
C GLN A 242 -25.74 -1.59 8.63
N LEU A 243 -25.02 -0.80 7.82
CA LEU A 243 -25.50 -0.31 6.53
C LEU A 243 -24.99 -1.17 5.34
N SER A 244 -24.45 -2.36 5.60
CA SER A 244 -23.86 -3.24 4.57
C SER A 244 -24.85 -3.67 3.49
N GLU A 245 -26.14 -3.74 3.81
CA GLU A 245 -27.19 -4.11 2.85
C GLU A 245 -27.40 -3.05 1.75
N THR A 246 -27.01 -1.79 2.01
CA THR A 246 -27.04 -0.73 0.99
C THR A 246 -25.95 -0.88 -0.06
N LYS A 247 -25.01 -1.84 0.11
CA LYS A 247 -23.89 -2.17 -0.78
C LYS A 247 -22.98 -0.96 -1.08
N PRO A 248 -22.62 -0.12 -0.09
CA PRO A 248 -22.02 1.20 -0.32
C PRO A 248 -20.65 1.11 -1.00
N MET A 249 -19.82 0.08 -0.68
CA MET A 249 -18.51 -0.09 -1.31
C MET A 249 -18.60 -0.41 -2.81
N PHE A 250 -19.67 -1.09 -3.25
CA PHE A 250 -19.89 -1.34 -4.68
C PHE A 250 -20.22 -0.06 -5.42
N LEU A 251 -21.05 0.80 -4.82
CA LEU A 251 -21.39 2.11 -5.38
C LEU A 251 -20.17 3.03 -5.43
N LEU A 252 -19.37 3.05 -4.35
CA LEU A 252 -18.16 3.88 -4.25
C LEU A 252 -17.15 3.52 -5.34
N LEU A 253 -16.79 2.24 -5.45
CA LEU A 253 -15.83 1.78 -6.44
C LEU A 253 -16.34 1.93 -7.87
N ASP A 254 -17.62 1.67 -8.11
CA ASP A 254 -18.26 1.89 -9.42
C ASP A 254 -18.18 3.37 -9.84
N THR A 255 -18.49 4.28 -8.92
CA THR A 255 -18.40 5.72 -9.17
C THR A 255 -16.96 6.16 -9.43
N TYR A 256 -16.01 5.69 -8.59
CA TYR A 256 -14.60 6.00 -8.79
C TYR A 256 -14.10 5.56 -10.17
N ILE A 257 -14.41 4.32 -10.57
CA ILE A 257 -14.04 3.80 -11.90
C ILE A 257 -14.68 4.58 -13.03
N ARG A 258 -15.94 5.01 -12.86
CA ARG A 258 -16.66 5.82 -13.85
C ARG A 258 -16.03 7.21 -14.00
N ASP A 259 -15.73 7.86 -12.89
CA ASP A 259 -15.16 9.22 -12.86
C ASP A 259 -13.77 9.28 -13.50
N HIS A 260 -13.07 8.13 -13.54
CA HIS A 260 -11.70 8.03 -14.06
C HIS A 260 -11.59 7.18 -15.34
N ALA A 261 -12.71 6.73 -15.91
CA ALA A 261 -12.71 6.03 -17.20
C ALA A 261 -12.16 6.92 -18.32
N GLU A 262 -11.70 6.30 -19.43
CA GLU A 262 -11.11 6.99 -20.59
C GLU A 262 -9.86 7.82 -20.23
N SER A 263 -9.14 7.42 -19.17
CA SER A 263 -7.91 8.07 -18.71
C SER A 263 -6.72 7.12 -18.79
N ASP A 264 -5.51 7.68 -18.79
CA ASP A 264 -4.26 6.90 -18.72
C ASP A 264 -3.89 6.56 -17.25
N LEU A 265 -4.90 6.21 -16.45
CA LEU A 265 -4.75 5.89 -15.05
C LEU A 265 -4.88 4.38 -14.79
N GLU A 266 -4.23 3.94 -13.74
CA GLU A 266 -4.33 2.60 -13.18
C GLU A 266 -4.86 2.66 -11.75
N LEU A 267 -5.99 2.04 -11.47
CA LEU A 267 -6.49 1.83 -10.11
C LEU A 267 -5.85 0.58 -9.52
N ASP A 268 -4.96 0.78 -8.55
CA ASP A 268 -4.38 -0.30 -7.75
C ASP A 268 -5.19 -0.48 -6.46
N PHE A 269 -5.74 -1.65 -6.28
CA PHE A 269 -6.54 -2.00 -5.10
C PHE A 269 -5.72 -2.27 -3.84
N ASN A 270 -4.40 -2.04 -3.90
CA ASN A 270 -3.46 -2.16 -2.79
C ASN A 270 -3.48 -3.53 -2.10
N GLY A 271 -3.66 -4.55 -2.87
CA GLY A 271 -3.47 -5.95 -2.50
C GLY A 271 -4.38 -6.50 -1.41
N SER A 272 -4.58 -7.80 -1.43
CA SER A 272 -5.02 -8.54 -0.26
C SER A 272 -4.80 -10.03 -0.44
N ASN A 273 -4.17 -10.65 0.55
CA ASN A 273 -4.17 -12.11 0.69
C ASN A 273 -5.46 -12.64 1.34
N ASN A 274 -6.37 -11.75 1.78
CA ASN A 274 -7.70 -12.17 2.25
C ASN A 274 -8.57 -12.55 1.04
N PRO A 275 -9.04 -13.81 0.94
CA PRO A 275 -9.79 -14.28 -0.23
C PRO A 275 -11.06 -13.48 -0.55
N ASN A 276 -11.74 -12.96 0.48
CA ASN A 276 -12.97 -12.19 0.29
C ASN A 276 -12.68 -10.80 -0.31
N VAL A 277 -11.61 -10.16 0.12
CA VAL A 277 -11.17 -8.87 -0.40
C VAL A 277 -10.60 -9.04 -1.83
N ALA A 278 -9.78 -10.05 -2.04
CA ALA A 278 -9.26 -10.41 -3.36
C ALA A 278 -10.39 -10.64 -4.38
N ARG A 279 -11.44 -11.37 -3.97
CA ARG A 279 -12.63 -11.61 -4.80
C ARG A 279 -13.35 -10.31 -5.17
N LEU A 280 -13.44 -9.35 -4.24
CA LEU A 280 -14.03 -8.04 -4.53
C LEU A 280 -13.24 -7.33 -5.64
N TYR A 281 -11.92 -7.25 -5.52
CA TYR A 281 -11.06 -6.58 -6.50
C TYR A 281 -11.12 -7.23 -7.88
N GLN A 282 -11.03 -8.56 -7.93
CA GLN A 282 -11.21 -9.33 -9.18
C GLN A 282 -12.59 -9.08 -9.81
N SER A 283 -13.61 -8.94 -8.98
CA SER A 283 -14.98 -8.79 -9.47
C SER A 283 -15.26 -7.44 -10.15
N PHE A 284 -14.39 -6.46 -9.94
CA PHE A 284 -14.34 -5.19 -10.68
C PHE A 284 -13.39 -5.22 -11.90
N GLY A 285 -12.94 -6.40 -12.32
CA GLY A 285 -12.03 -6.53 -13.46
C GLY A 285 -10.54 -6.35 -13.11
N GLY A 286 -10.20 -6.28 -11.83
CA GLY A 286 -8.80 -6.14 -11.39
C GLY A 286 -7.95 -7.33 -11.82
N THR A 287 -6.87 -7.05 -12.53
CA THR A 287 -5.86 -8.04 -12.95
C THR A 287 -4.87 -8.28 -11.80
N ARG A 288 -4.67 -9.55 -11.50
CA ARG A 288 -3.78 -9.99 -10.42
C ARG A 288 -2.31 -9.80 -10.80
N TYR A 289 -1.50 -9.25 -9.88
CA TYR A 289 -0.05 -9.24 -10.01
C TYR A 289 0.65 -9.55 -8.66
N PRO A 290 1.86 -10.14 -8.68
CA PRO A 290 2.61 -10.48 -7.47
C PRO A 290 3.38 -9.27 -6.95
N ILE A 291 3.46 -9.14 -5.62
CA ILE A 291 4.37 -8.23 -4.92
C ILE A 291 5.38 -9.10 -4.18
N PRO A 292 6.65 -9.13 -4.59
CA PRO A 292 7.65 -9.97 -3.95
C PRO A 292 7.88 -9.61 -2.50
N PHE A 293 8.06 -10.60 -1.64
CA PHE A 293 8.42 -10.42 -0.24
C PHE A 293 9.74 -11.11 0.05
N HIS A 294 10.73 -10.35 0.48
CA HIS A 294 12.04 -10.87 0.85
C HIS A 294 12.26 -10.79 2.36
N ARG A 295 12.68 -11.92 2.94
CA ARG A 295 13.16 -11.96 4.31
C ARG A 295 14.65 -12.20 4.32
N VAL A 296 15.40 -11.19 4.73
CA VAL A 296 16.85 -11.19 4.80
C VAL A 296 17.26 -11.41 6.25
N TYR A 297 18.23 -12.29 6.48
CA TYR A 297 18.84 -12.52 7.79
C TYR A 297 20.33 -12.23 7.70
N LYS A 298 20.90 -11.62 8.71
CA LYS A 298 22.32 -11.34 8.78
C LYS A 298 23.19 -12.57 8.49
N ASN A 299 22.80 -13.73 9.05
CA ASN A 299 23.48 -15.01 8.81
C ASN A 299 22.59 -16.20 9.22
N LYS A 300 23.10 -17.42 9.04
CA LYS A 300 22.41 -18.67 9.37
C LYS A 300 22.07 -18.81 10.85
N PHE A 301 22.90 -18.28 11.75
CA PHE A 301 22.64 -18.29 13.19
C PHE A 301 21.38 -17.48 13.54
N TRP A 302 21.27 -16.24 13.06
CA TRP A 302 20.11 -15.41 13.28
C TRP A 302 18.85 -15.98 12.63
N ARG A 303 18.99 -16.59 11.45
CA ARG A 303 17.87 -17.29 10.80
C ARG A 303 17.32 -18.39 11.70
N LEU A 304 18.18 -19.24 12.26
CA LEU A 304 17.78 -20.33 13.16
C LEU A 304 17.12 -19.79 14.42
N LEU A 305 17.77 -18.86 15.12
CA LEU A 305 17.31 -18.27 16.37
C LEU A 305 15.92 -17.63 16.24
N LEU A 306 15.74 -16.77 15.22
CA LEU A 306 14.49 -16.06 15.00
C LEU A 306 13.37 -16.97 14.49
N THR A 307 13.69 -18.05 13.79
CA THR A 307 12.70 -19.05 13.37
C THR A 307 12.17 -19.84 14.60
N ILE A 308 13.04 -20.20 15.54
CA ILE A 308 12.65 -20.87 16.79
C ILE A 308 11.78 -19.92 17.64
N ALA A 309 12.21 -18.67 17.83
CA ALA A 309 11.49 -17.69 18.61
C ALA A 309 10.06 -17.43 18.07
N ARG A 310 9.88 -17.43 16.75
CA ARG A 310 8.54 -17.29 16.13
C ARG A 310 7.62 -18.48 16.39
N LYS A 311 8.14 -19.70 16.34
CA LYS A 311 7.34 -20.91 16.64
C LYS A 311 6.87 -20.95 18.09
N GLY A 312 7.67 -20.42 19.03
CA GLY A 312 7.30 -20.31 20.44
C GLY A 312 6.29 -19.19 20.75
N SER A 313 6.12 -18.21 19.87
CA SER A 313 5.13 -17.12 20.05
C SER A 313 3.78 -17.39 19.36
N MET A 314 3.65 -18.52 18.67
CA MET A 314 2.40 -18.98 18.05
C MET A 314 1.69 -20.09 18.86
N GLN A 315 2.14 -20.35 20.09
CA GLN A 315 1.46 -21.12 21.12
C GLN A 315 0.93 -20.16 22.20
#